data_d9d0275f824feefc7e4c8f1e60eade89
#
_entry.id   d9d0275f824feefc7e4c8f1e60eade89
#
_cell.length_a   1.000
_cell.length_b   1.000
_cell.length_c   1.000
_cell.angle_alpha   90.00
_cell.angle_beta   90.00
_cell.angle_gamma   90.00
#
_symmetry.space_group_name_H-M   'P 1'
#
loop_
_entity.id
_entity.type
_entity.pdbx_description
1 polymer ?
#
loop_
_entity_poly.entity_id
_entity_poly.type
_entity_poly.pdbx_seq_one_letter_code
_entity_poly.pdbx_strand_id
1 'polypeptide(L)'
;MLPKRADTWLIHKASLSYLSEMMCAGVKIYLYRKGFIHAKMMVYDDEVATVGSTNMDFRSFEHNFEANAFFYDRQTALTLKTVFLDDQRNCLLLSPKIWERRSWRNKATESVVRLLAPLL
;
A
#
# COMPACT_ATOMS: atom_id res chain seq x y z
N MET A 1 0.34 2.36 3.88
CA MET A 1 -0.74 1.65 4.61
C MET A 1 -1.48 0.75 3.64
N LEU A 2 -1.79 -0.48 4.04
CA LEU A 2 -2.45 -1.49 3.19
C LEU A 2 -3.63 -2.11 3.96
N PRO A 3 -4.69 -2.57 3.30
CA PRO A 3 -5.76 -3.30 3.97
C PRO A 3 -5.22 -4.65 4.49
N LYS A 4 -5.57 -5.02 5.72
CA LYS A 4 -5.25 -6.35 6.25
C LYS A 4 -6.08 -7.46 5.57
N ARG A 5 -7.29 -7.13 5.13
CA ARG A 5 -8.18 -7.99 4.35
C ARG A 5 -8.40 -7.34 3.00
N ALA A 6 -8.13 -8.05 1.93
CA ALA A 6 -8.42 -7.61 0.58
C ALA A 6 -9.69 -8.30 0.06
N ASP A 7 -10.31 -7.67 -0.89
CA ASP A 7 -11.48 -8.19 -1.61
C ASP A 7 -11.10 -9.30 -2.60
N THR A 8 -9.92 -9.21 -3.20
CA THR A 8 -9.43 -10.18 -4.18
C THR A 8 -8.15 -10.85 -3.68
N TRP A 9 -8.20 -12.18 -3.45
CA TRP A 9 -7.08 -12.97 -2.92
C TRP A 9 -5.82 -12.87 -3.79
N LEU A 10 -5.99 -12.92 -5.11
CA LEU A 10 -4.88 -12.96 -6.06
C LEU A 10 -4.09 -11.63 -6.05
N ILE A 11 -4.80 -10.50 -6.16
CA ILE A 11 -4.21 -9.16 -6.11
C ILE A 11 -3.52 -8.93 -4.76
N HIS A 12 -4.15 -9.40 -3.68
CA HIS A 12 -3.55 -9.29 -2.35
C HIS A 12 -2.21 -10.05 -2.26
N LYS A 13 -2.16 -11.28 -2.77
CA LYS A 13 -0.92 -12.07 -2.80
C LYS A 13 0.17 -11.43 -3.67
N ALA A 14 -0.20 -10.86 -4.82
CA ALA A 14 0.71 -10.08 -5.65
C ALA A 14 1.29 -8.89 -4.87
N SER A 15 0.44 -8.10 -4.21
CA SER A 15 0.88 -6.94 -3.40
C SER A 15 1.80 -7.37 -2.25
N LEU A 16 1.48 -8.48 -1.57
CA LEU A 16 2.30 -8.99 -0.47
C LEU A 16 3.71 -9.41 -0.92
N SER A 17 3.88 -9.82 -2.17
CA SER A 17 5.19 -10.26 -2.70
C SER A 17 6.24 -9.16 -2.72
N TYR A 18 5.83 -7.90 -2.83
CA TYR A 18 6.75 -6.74 -2.86
C TYR A 18 7.15 -6.23 -1.47
N LEU A 19 6.45 -6.66 -0.40
CA LEU A 19 6.65 -6.07 0.93
C LEU A 19 8.04 -6.32 1.50
N SER A 20 8.66 -7.46 1.19
CA SER A 20 10.02 -7.76 1.64
C SER A 20 11.04 -6.75 1.07
N GLU A 21 10.96 -6.45 -0.21
CA GLU A 21 11.83 -5.47 -0.88
C GLU A 21 11.62 -4.07 -0.32
N MET A 22 10.36 -3.67 -0.14
CA MET A 22 10.03 -2.36 0.43
C MET A 22 10.56 -2.21 1.87
N MET A 23 10.42 -3.24 2.70
CA MET A 23 10.96 -3.21 4.06
C MET A 23 12.48 -3.19 4.09
N CYS A 24 13.16 -3.92 3.17
CA CYS A 24 14.61 -3.83 3.01
C CYS A 24 15.07 -2.43 2.60
N ALA A 25 14.26 -1.71 1.81
CA ALA A 25 14.49 -0.31 1.45
C ALA A 25 14.13 0.69 2.57
N GLY A 26 13.77 0.20 3.77
CA GLY A 26 13.46 1.05 4.92
C GLY A 26 12.01 1.51 5.01
N VAL A 27 11.13 1.07 4.14
CA VAL A 27 9.71 1.44 4.15
C VAL A 27 8.99 0.80 5.33
N LYS A 28 8.31 1.60 6.14
CA LYS A 28 7.43 1.11 7.22
C LYS A 28 6.06 0.77 6.65
N ILE A 29 5.63 -0.47 6.84
CA ILE A 29 4.38 -0.99 6.30
C ILE A 29 3.37 -1.18 7.43
N TYR A 30 2.19 -0.61 7.24
CA TYR A 30 1.09 -0.64 8.20
C TYR A 30 -0.11 -1.37 7.60
N LEU A 31 -0.65 -2.36 8.32
CA LEU A 31 -1.82 -3.14 7.92
C LEU A 31 -3.06 -2.62 8.66
N TYR A 32 -3.98 -2.01 7.91
CA TYR A 32 -5.23 -1.47 8.46
C TYR A 32 -6.18 -2.58 8.92
N ARG A 33 -6.73 -2.46 10.14
CA ARG A 33 -7.45 -3.53 10.83
C ARG A 33 -8.95 -3.31 10.96
N LYS A 34 -9.44 -2.08 10.90
CA LYS A 34 -10.84 -1.73 11.18
C LYS A 34 -11.81 -2.03 10.02
N GLY A 35 -11.33 -2.48 8.89
CA GLY A 35 -12.15 -2.76 7.72
C GLY A 35 -11.33 -2.76 6.44
N PHE A 36 -12.00 -2.49 5.34
CA PHE A 36 -11.38 -2.34 4.03
C PHE A 36 -11.04 -0.87 3.80
N ILE A 37 -9.76 -0.56 3.61
CA ILE A 37 -9.30 0.78 3.22
C ILE A 37 -9.04 0.80 1.71
N HIS A 38 -9.64 1.74 1.00
CA HIS A 38 -9.51 1.91 -0.45
C HIS A 38 -9.03 3.31 -0.84
N ALA A 39 -8.59 4.10 0.11
CA ALA A 39 -8.02 5.42 -0.13
C ALA A 39 -6.67 5.32 -0.85
N LYS A 40 -6.48 6.15 -1.87
CA LYS A 40 -5.21 6.34 -2.57
C LYS A 40 -4.81 7.78 -2.36
N MET A 41 -3.99 8.01 -1.36
CA MET A 41 -3.44 9.32 -1.07
C MET A 41 -1.98 9.23 -0.68
N MET A 42 -1.23 10.28 -1.02
CA MET A 42 0.16 10.47 -0.60
C MET A 42 0.34 11.90 -0.12
N VAL A 43 1.27 12.07 0.81
CA VAL A 43 1.71 13.38 1.28
C VAL A 43 3.23 13.42 1.18
N TYR A 44 3.75 14.49 0.61
CA TYR A 44 5.18 14.70 0.39
C TYR A 44 5.63 15.93 1.17
N ASP A 45 6.60 15.73 2.06
CA ASP A 45 7.31 16.77 2.82
C ASP A 45 6.40 17.83 3.49
N ASP A 46 5.16 17.46 3.82
CA ASP A 46 4.14 18.33 4.41
C ASP A 46 3.74 19.54 3.53
N GLU A 47 4.06 19.51 2.24
CA GLU A 47 3.84 20.61 1.31
C GLU A 47 2.94 20.24 0.15
N VAL A 48 3.04 19.00 -0.33
CA VAL A 48 2.25 18.50 -1.46
C VAL A 48 1.49 17.26 -1.05
N ALA A 49 0.27 17.16 -1.52
CA ALA A 49 -0.53 15.96 -1.37
C ALA A 49 -1.18 15.53 -2.69
N THR A 50 -1.47 14.26 -2.83
CA THR A 50 -2.27 13.72 -3.93
C THR A 50 -3.36 12.81 -3.41
N VAL A 51 -4.52 12.90 -4.01
CA VAL A 51 -5.66 12.00 -3.76
C VAL A 51 -6.26 11.62 -5.11
N GLY A 52 -6.52 10.33 -5.30
CA GLY A 52 -7.08 9.89 -6.57
C GLY A 52 -7.46 8.43 -6.65
N SER A 53 -7.49 7.90 -7.85
CA SER A 53 -7.83 6.51 -8.14
C SER A 53 -6.62 5.59 -8.26
N THR A 54 -5.41 6.14 -8.49
CA THR A 54 -4.18 5.38 -8.76
C THR A 54 -3.73 4.56 -7.57
N ASN A 55 -3.74 3.24 -7.71
CA ASN A 55 -3.08 2.34 -6.75
C ASN A 55 -1.56 2.35 -6.97
N MET A 56 -0.82 1.91 -5.94
CA MET A 56 0.62 1.67 -6.04
C MET A 56 0.85 0.26 -6.61
N ASP A 57 0.41 0.04 -7.84
CA ASP A 57 0.54 -1.22 -8.55
C ASP A 57 0.85 -1.00 -10.04
N PHE A 58 1.33 -2.07 -10.70
CA PHE A 58 1.74 -2.03 -12.10
C PHE A 58 0.59 -1.65 -13.03
N ARG A 59 -0.60 -2.19 -12.78
CA ARG A 59 -1.76 -1.95 -13.61
C ARG A 59 -2.22 -0.50 -13.60
N SER A 60 -2.23 0.14 -12.42
CA SER A 60 -2.56 1.56 -12.32
C SER A 60 -1.53 2.46 -12.98
N PHE A 61 -0.25 2.08 -12.99
CA PHE A 61 0.81 2.89 -13.61
C PHE A 61 0.90 2.73 -15.13
N GLU A 62 0.58 1.54 -15.67
CA GLU A 62 0.88 1.21 -17.06
C GLU A 62 -0.37 1.01 -17.94
N HIS A 63 -1.50 0.60 -17.35
CA HIS A 63 -2.63 0.13 -18.14
C HIS A 63 -3.95 0.83 -17.87
N ASN A 64 -4.18 1.31 -16.65
CA ASN A 64 -5.46 1.93 -16.31
C ASN A 64 -5.51 3.41 -16.66
N PHE A 65 -6.70 3.90 -16.99
CA PHE A 65 -6.98 5.32 -16.93
C PHE A 65 -7.24 5.72 -15.47
N GLU A 66 -6.37 6.56 -14.94
CA GLU A 66 -6.42 6.99 -13.56
C GLU A 66 -6.52 8.52 -13.47
N ALA A 67 -7.16 9.00 -12.43
CA ALA A 67 -7.26 10.43 -12.14
C ALA A 67 -6.78 10.74 -10.74
N ASN A 68 -5.86 11.68 -10.61
CA ASN A 68 -5.36 12.17 -9.33
C ASN A 68 -5.41 13.68 -9.26
N ALA A 69 -5.90 14.20 -8.15
CA ALA A 69 -5.78 15.61 -7.80
C ALA A 69 -4.47 15.84 -7.04
N PHE A 70 -3.72 16.87 -7.43
CA PHE A 70 -2.52 17.32 -6.76
C PHE A 70 -2.80 18.63 -6.05
N PHE A 71 -2.48 18.70 -4.77
CA PHE A 71 -2.64 19.86 -3.91
C PHE A 71 -1.25 20.40 -3.57
N TYR A 72 -0.90 21.54 -4.12
CA TYR A 72 0.33 22.29 -3.82
C TYR A 72 0.06 23.31 -2.71
N ASP A 73 -0.48 22.83 -1.62
CA ASP A 73 -0.90 23.63 -0.49
C ASP A 73 -0.57 22.93 0.83
N ARG A 74 0.26 23.59 1.63
CA ARG A 74 0.74 23.06 2.91
C ARG A 74 -0.40 22.74 3.88
N GLN A 75 -1.43 23.59 3.93
CA GLN A 75 -2.55 23.38 4.85
C GLN A 75 -3.33 22.11 4.51
N THR A 76 -3.59 21.89 3.22
CA THR A 76 -4.23 20.66 2.72
C THR A 76 -3.35 19.43 2.95
N ALA A 77 -2.04 19.54 2.70
CA ALA A 77 -1.09 18.45 2.94
C ALA A 77 -1.06 18.02 4.42
N LEU A 78 -1.00 18.98 5.35
CA LEU A 78 -1.03 18.73 6.80
C LEU A 78 -2.37 18.15 7.26
N THR A 79 -3.47 18.58 6.68
CA THR A 79 -4.80 18.03 6.98
C THR A 79 -4.87 16.56 6.58
N LEU A 80 -4.45 16.22 5.35
CA LEU A 80 -4.42 14.84 4.86
C LEU A 80 -3.42 13.96 5.64
N LYS A 81 -2.27 14.52 6.02
CA LYS A 81 -1.32 13.84 6.92
C LYS A 81 -1.97 13.50 8.27
N THR A 82 -2.73 14.41 8.84
CA THR A 82 -3.44 14.16 10.11
C THR A 82 -4.43 13.02 9.96
N VAL A 83 -5.23 13.01 8.92
CA VAL A 83 -6.16 11.91 8.60
C VAL A 83 -5.39 10.58 8.46
N PHE A 84 -4.28 10.57 7.73
CA PHE A 84 -3.45 9.38 7.57
C PHE A 84 -2.90 8.86 8.92
N LEU A 85 -2.42 9.76 9.78
CA LEU A 85 -1.86 9.38 11.08
C LEU A 85 -2.95 8.88 12.04
N ASP A 86 -4.16 9.41 11.98
CA ASP A 86 -5.29 8.92 12.76
C ASP A 86 -5.72 7.53 12.32
N ASP A 87 -5.79 7.28 11.01
CA ASP A 87 -6.03 5.93 10.48
C ASP A 87 -4.90 4.95 10.84
N GLN A 88 -3.66 5.42 10.86
CA GLN A 88 -2.49 4.61 11.22
C GLN A 88 -2.58 4.07 12.65
N ARG A 89 -3.27 4.74 13.58
CA ARG A 89 -3.52 4.25 14.95
C ARG A 89 -4.33 2.94 14.95
N ASN A 90 -5.10 2.69 13.90
CA ASN A 90 -5.89 1.48 13.72
C ASN A 90 -5.13 0.38 12.95
N CYS A 91 -3.85 0.58 12.70
CA CYS A 91 -3.01 -0.32 11.94
C CYS A 91 -2.12 -1.19 12.83
N LEU A 92 -1.66 -2.28 12.26
CA LEU A 92 -0.56 -3.09 12.77
C LEU A 92 0.69 -2.77 11.97
N LEU A 93 1.75 -2.31 12.66
CA LEU A 93 3.07 -2.18 12.03
C LEU A 93 3.62 -3.57 11.72
N LEU A 94 3.96 -3.80 10.46
CA LEU A 94 4.52 -5.06 10.02
C LEU A 94 6.01 -5.12 10.38
N SER A 95 6.37 -6.10 11.23
CA SER A 95 7.76 -6.32 11.60
C SER A 95 8.47 -7.17 10.54
N PRO A 96 9.64 -6.73 10.01
CA PRO A 96 10.44 -7.51 9.07
C PRO A 96 10.76 -8.91 9.59
N LYS A 97 11.14 -9.02 10.88
CA LYS A 97 11.46 -10.30 11.53
C LYS A 97 10.29 -11.28 11.54
N ILE A 98 9.07 -10.79 11.80
CA ILE A 98 7.85 -11.61 11.77
C ILE A 98 7.50 -11.95 10.33
N TRP A 99 7.68 -10.99 9.41
CA TRP A 99 7.40 -11.17 8.00
C TRP A 99 8.27 -12.25 7.37
N GLU A 100 9.54 -12.31 7.69
CA GLU A 100 10.48 -13.33 7.20
C GLU A 100 10.17 -14.74 7.70
N ARG A 101 9.58 -14.88 8.90
CA ARG A 101 9.22 -16.18 9.50
C ARG A 101 7.94 -16.81 8.91
N ARG A 102 7.25 -16.14 7.98
CA ARG A 102 6.07 -16.73 7.35
C ARG A 102 6.42 -18.00 6.56
N SER A 103 5.43 -18.89 6.44
CA SER A 103 5.65 -20.22 5.86
C SER A 103 6.22 -20.13 4.44
N TRP A 104 7.07 -21.08 4.07
CA TRP A 104 7.64 -21.19 2.73
C TRP A 104 6.58 -21.32 1.64
N ARG A 105 5.43 -21.94 1.95
CA ARG A 105 4.28 -22.08 1.04
C ARG A 105 3.72 -20.70 0.66
N ASN A 106 3.59 -19.80 1.63
CA ASN A 106 3.15 -18.43 1.35
C ASN A 106 4.16 -17.70 0.46
N LYS A 107 5.45 -17.82 0.74
CA LYS A 107 6.51 -17.22 -0.08
C LYS A 107 6.49 -17.77 -1.51
N ALA A 108 6.36 -19.07 -1.68
CA ALA A 108 6.28 -19.71 -2.99
C ALA A 108 5.04 -19.24 -3.78
N THR A 109 3.86 -19.21 -3.13
CA THR A 109 2.63 -18.74 -3.76
C THR A 109 2.75 -17.25 -4.17
N GLU A 110 3.31 -16.40 -3.30
CA GLU A 110 3.54 -15.00 -3.60
C GLU A 110 4.51 -14.82 -4.78
N SER A 111 5.57 -15.63 -4.86
CA SER A 111 6.53 -15.58 -5.97
C SER A 111 5.88 -15.98 -7.30
N VAL A 112 5.03 -17.01 -7.30
CA VAL A 112 4.31 -17.44 -8.51
C VAL A 112 3.30 -16.37 -8.93
N VAL A 113 2.52 -15.85 -7.98
CA VAL A 113 1.52 -14.81 -8.27
C VAL A 113 2.18 -13.51 -8.73
N ARG A 114 3.39 -13.19 -8.26
CA ARG A 114 4.16 -12.03 -8.72
C ARG A 114 4.44 -12.07 -10.22
N LEU A 115 4.65 -13.23 -10.81
CA LEU A 115 4.82 -13.36 -12.26
C LEU A 115 3.59 -12.96 -13.05
N LEU A 116 2.41 -13.05 -12.41
CA LEU A 116 1.14 -12.63 -12.99
C LEU A 116 0.79 -11.16 -12.68
N ALA A 117 1.56 -10.49 -11.83
CA ALA A 117 1.29 -9.10 -11.42
C ALA A 117 1.09 -8.12 -12.60
N PRO A 118 1.84 -8.23 -13.73
CA PRO A 118 1.60 -7.38 -14.89
C PRO A 118 0.25 -7.61 -15.58
N LEU A 119 -0.41 -8.74 -15.32
CA LEU A 119 -1.69 -9.13 -15.92
C LEU A 119 -2.88 -8.89 -14.98
N LEU A 120 -2.60 -8.59 -13.71
CA LEU A 120 -3.58 -8.38 -12.66
C LEU A 120 -3.86 -6.89 -12.44
#